data_761088a06611d302e2e85a0fcc361da3
#
_entry.id   761088a06611d302e2e85a0fcc361da3
#
_cell.length_a   1.000
_cell.length_b   1.000
_cell.length_c   1.000
_cell.angle_alpha   90.00
_cell.angle_beta   90.00
_cell.angle_gamma   90.00
#
_symmetry.space_group_name_H-M   'P 1'
#
loop_
_entity.id
_entity.type
_entity.pdbx_description
1 polymer ?
#
loop_
_entity_poly.entity_id
_entity_poly.type
_entity_poly.pdbx_seq_one_letter_code
_entity_poly.pdbx_strand_id
1 'polypeptide(L)'
;MKKRINKFMSVMIALAMSSSTVAVNATTIKVAEPSTETTTEQARTINNQYNIFDFLKSNMPETPELRFDGTTVEQYNQWSKKTKAKLKEVMGIDKLEASKMEPTLLETKVMDGYTRYKYEIKTTNDLSMPYYVLVPKQNANGKAAIAIHGHGSDGKEGLVGNEKEDLKSSVEKYHYTYAMELLNKGYTVYVPDLLGAGERMLGIYKNNTAECNDINNALISLGYSLQGMILFENMRLTDYIATLGYDEIDCIGFSGGGEAALWLSVMDDNVSKPVVSGFLHSFKDTLIYNNRCGCNFVPNMWKYVDMGDILALDANKEIYIETGDKDGLNGERGLEGVYEQVKIANKCFSLFNKEVQLNVCNGSHQWYGSWMDKF
;
A
#
# COMPACT_ATOMS: atom_id res chain seq x y z
N MET A 1 41.00 -23.40 -44.19
CA MET A 1 40.60 -23.37 -45.62
C MET A 1 39.21 -22.80 -45.74
N LYS A 2 39.12 -21.76 -46.59
CA LYS A 2 37.93 -21.16 -47.26
C LYS A 2 36.76 -20.60 -46.45
N LYS A 3 36.77 -19.26 -46.38
CA LYS A 3 35.67 -18.31 -46.16
C LYS A 3 34.48 -18.58 -47.12
N ARG A 4 33.25 -18.40 -46.62
CA ARG A 4 32.12 -18.01 -47.49
C ARG A 4 31.40 -16.82 -46.89
N ILE A 5 31.42 -15.73 -47.62
CA ILE A 5 30.72 -14.46 -47.43
C ILE A 5 29.35 -14.63 -48.08
N ASN A 6 28.27 -14.35 -47.36
CA ASN A 6 26.96 -14.19 -48.00
C ASN A 6 26.58 -12.72 -48.02
N LYS A 7 26.41 -12.22 -49.27
CA LYS A 7 25.90 -10.89 -49.62
C LYS A 7 24.41 -10.79 -49.34
N PHE A 8 23.99 -9.77 -48.65
CA PHE A 8 22.61 -9.31 -48.68
C PHE A 8 22.40 -8.36 -49.82
N MET A 9 21.44 -8.69 -50.68
CA MET A 9 20.96 -7.89 -51.79
C MET A 9 19.95 -6.86 -51.30
N SER A 10 20.26 -5.57 -51.45
CA SER A 10 19.29 -4.47 -51.27
C SER A 10 18.47 -4.32 -52.56
N VAL A 11 17.17 -4.41 -52.43
CA VAL A 11 16.23 -4.07 -53.51
C VAL A 11 15.86 -2.60 -53.37
N MET A 12 16.33 -1.77 -54.27
CA MET A 12 15.84 -0.39 -54.43
C MET A 12 14.59 -0.40 -55.28
N ILE A 13 13.47 0.07 -54.74
CA ILE A 13 12.28 0.41 -55.54
C ILE A 13 12.34 1.92 -55.81
N ALA A 14 12.57 2.28 -57.05
CA ALA A 14 12.47 3.65 -57.53
C ALA A 14 11.02 3.98 -57.85
N LEU A 15 10.38 4.86 -57.07
CA LEU A 15 9.13 5.49 -57.44
C LEU A 15 9.43 6.84 -58.11
N ALA A 16 9.04 6.99 -59.35
CA ALA A 16 9.06 8.26 -60.05
C ALA A 16 7.93 9.15 -59.49
N MET A 17 8.27 10.28 -58.89
CA MET A 17 7.32 11.34 -58.54
C MET A 17 7.42 12.48 -59.55
N SER A 18 6.30 12.76 -60.20
CA SER A 18 6.09 13.92 -61.04
C SER A 18 6.14 15.21 -60.19
N SER A 19 6.93 16.16 -60.65
CA SER A 19 7.07 17.50 -60.02
C SER A 19 5.86 18.37 -60.24
N SER A 20 5.17 18.71 -59.15
CA SER A 20 4.37 19.93 -59.06
C SER A 20 5.00 20.82 -57.97
N THR A 21 5.60 21.92 -58.40
CA THR A 21 6.19 22.94 -57.52
C THR A 21 5.09 23.73 -56.83
N VAL A 22 4.92 23.47 -55.55
CA VAL A 22 4.21 24.40 -54.65
C VAL A 22 5.30 25.19 -53.92
N ALA A 23 5.34 26.49 -54.15
CA ALA A 23 6.25 27.39 -53.42
C ALA A 23 5.75 27.53 -51.98
N VAL A 24 6.42 26.88 -51.03
CA VAL A 24 6.22 27.13 -49.59
C VAL A 24 7.17 28.27 -49.18
N ASN A 25 6.61 29.40 -48.80
CA ASN A 25 7.33 30.49 -48.14
C ASN A 25 7.93 29.96 -46.82
N ALA A 26 9.23 29.76 -46.82
CA ALA A 26 9.97 29.44 -45.58
C ALA A 26 10.05 30.69 -44.68
N THR A 27 9.15 30.75 -43.70
CA THR A 27 9.30 31.68 -42.58
C THR A 27 10.40 31.15 -41.67
N THR A 28 11.54 31.83 -41.68
CA THR A 28 12.67 31.49 -40.81
C THR A 28 12.26 31.72 -39.36
N ILE A 29 12.00 30.64 -38.63
CA ILE A 29 11.82 30.73 -37.17
C ILE A 29 13.21 30.99 -36.56
N LYS A 30 13.47 32.20 -36.11
CA LYS A 30 14.65 32.49 -35.27
C LYS A 30 14.43 31.77 -33.92
N VAL A 31 15.19 30.72 -33.70
CA VAL A 31 15.34 30.16 -32.36
C VAL A 31 16.13 31.16 -31.52
N ALA A 32 15.49 31.77 -30.54
CA ALA A 32 16.17 32.63 -29.58
C ALA A 32 17.18 31.81 -28.77
N GLU A 33 18.39 32.30 -28.65
CA GLU A 33 19.39 31.72 -27.76
C GLU A 33 18.91 31.82 -26.30
N PRO A 34 19.19 30.83 -25.44
CA PRO A 34 18.77 30.86 -24.06
C PRO A 34 19.48 31.98 -23.33
N SER A 35 18.76 33.01 -22.91
CA SER A 35 19.24 34.04 -21.98
C SER A 35 19.48 33.37 -20.62
N THR A 36 20.67 33.53 -20.07
CA THR A 36 21.00 33.20 -18.68
C THR A 36 20.38 34.24 -17.74
N GLU A 37 19.08 34.26 -17.65
CA GLU A 37 18.37 34.94 -16.56
C GLU A 37 17.99 33.91 -15.50
N THR A 38 18.44 34.17 -14.28
CA THR A 38 18.02 33.51 -13.05
C THR A 38 16.50 33.58 -12.98
N THR A 39 15.82 32.55 -13.42
CA THR A 39 14.36 32.44 -13.29
C THR A 39 14.04 32.24 -11.83
N THR A 40 13.62 33.29 -11.16
CA THR A 40 12.69 33.19 -10.03
C THR A 40 11.51 32.37 -10.56
N GLU A 41 11.29 31.21 -9.95
CA GLU A 41 10.18 30.30 -10.24
C GLU A 41 8.87 31.08 -10.08
N GLN A 42 8.35 31.64 -11.19
CA GLN A 42 7.01 32.20 -11.18
C GLN A 42 6.07 31.03 -10.97
N ALA A 43 5.46 30.98 -9.80
CA ALA A 43 4.39 30.04 -9.51
C ALA A 43 3.40 30.09 -10.70
N ARG A 44 3.28 28.99 -11.43
CA ARG A 44 2.32 28.87 -12.52
C ARG A 44 0.95 29.13 -11.93
N THR A 45 0.30 30.19 -12.34
CA THR A 45 -1.09 30.41 -12.00
C THR A 45 -1.91 29.30 -12.69
N ILE A 46 -2.31 28.31 -11.91
CA ILE A 46 -3.15 27.21 -12.39
C ILE A 46 -4.53 27.81 -12.65
N ASN A 47 -4.93 27.88 -13.91
CA ASN A 47 -6.30 28.26 -14.26
C ASN A 47 -7.18 27.00 -14.14
N ASN A 48 -7.97 26.92 -13.07
CA ASN A 48 -8.85 25.78 -12.77
C ASN A 48 -9.84 25.47 -13.89
N GLN A 49 -10.19 26.44 -14.71
CA GLN A 49 -11.05 26.27 -15.88
C GLN A 49 -10.50 25.24 -16.90
N TYR A 50 -9.19 24.99 -16.93
CA TYR A 50 -8.55 24.10 -17.91
C TYR A 50 -8.02 22.81 -17.28
N ASN A 51 -8.18 22.60 -15.98
CA ASN A 51 -7.74 21.38 -15.32
C ASN A 51 -8.92 20.45 -15.00
N ILE A 52 -8.65 19.20 -14.75
CA ILE A 52 -9.64 18.16 -14.47
C ILE A 52 -10.21 18.23 -13.04
N PHE A 53 -9.69 19.12 -12.18
CA PHE A 53 -9.93 19.09 -10.74
C PHE A 53 -11.42 19.23 -10.37
N ASP A 54 -12.11 20.20 -10.97
CA ASP A 54 -13.54 20.42 -10.72
C ASP A 54 -14.39 19.25 -11.24
N PHE A 55 -13.97 18.63 -12.36
CA PHE A 55 -14.60 17.42 -12.86
C PHE A 55 -14.45 16.27 -11.85
N LEU A 56 -13.26 16.05 -11.29
CA LEU A 56 -13.02 15.01 -10.29
C LEU A 56 -13.90 15.25 -9.06
N LYS A 57 -13.91 16.48 -8.52
CA LYS A 57 -14.73 16.84 -7.36
C LYS A 57 -16.22 16.60 -7.59
N SER A 58 -16.75 17.02 -8.73
CA SER A 58 -18.18 16.90 -9.04
C SER A 58 -18.61 15.46 -9.35
N ASN A 59 -17.67 14.57 -9.70
CA ASN A 59 -17.94 13.16 -9.99
C ASN A 59 -17.64 12.22 -8.83
N MET A 60 -17.08 12.72 -7.72
CA MET A 60 -17.00 11.93 -6.50
C MET A 60 -18.36 11.83 -5.83
N PRO A 61 -18.80 10.64 -5.43
CA PRO A 61 -20.06 10.51 -4.73
C PRO A 61 -19.99 11.20 -3.35
N GLU A 62 -21.02 11.94 -2.97
CA GLU A 62 -21.15 12.45 -1.60
C GLU A 62 -21.34 11.30 -0.60
N THR A 63 -22.06 10.28 -1.02
CA THR A 63 -22.25 9.03 -0.27
C THR A 63 -21.93 7.86 -1.19
N PRO A 64 -20.92 7.04 -0.85
CA PRO A 64 -20.61 5.84 -1.62
C PRO A 64 -21.78 4.85 -1.66
N GLU A 65 -21.88 4.07 -2.75
CA GLU A 65 -22.99 3.12 -2.99
C GLU A 65 -23.15 2.05 -1.91
N LEU A 66 -22.05 1.69 -1.23
CA LEU A 66 -22.04 0.67 -0.19
C LEU A 66 -21.88 1.26 1.22
N ARG A 67 -22.25 2.55 1.43
CA ARG A 67 -22.36 3.11 2.76
C ARG A 67 -23.39 2.33 3.58
N PHE A 68 -23.01 1.90 4.80
CA PHE A 68 -23.95 1.23 5.69
C PHE A 68 -25.02 2.20 6.21
N ASP A 69 -26.30 1.83 6.03
CA ASP A 69 -27.48 2.60 6.48
C ASP A 69 -28.41 1.82 7.42
N GLY A 70 -28.05 0.56 7.74
CA GLY A 70 -28.82 -0.30 8.64
C GLY A 70 -28.67 0.08 10.12
N THR A 71 -29.43 -0.62 10.98
CA THR A 71 -29.52 -0.38 12.42
C THR A 71 -29.38 -1.65 13.27
N THR A 72 -29.21 -2.82 12.65
CA THR A 72 -29.12 -4.12 13.33
C THR A 72 -27.87 -4.88 12.93
N VAL A 73 -27.41 -5.77 13.82
CA VAL A 73 -26.28 -6.68 13.53
C VAL A 73 -26.56 -7.59 12.33
N GLU A 74 -27.80 -8.03 12.13
CA GLU A 74 -28.16 -8.85 10.99
C GLU A 74 -28.00 -8.08 9.67
N GLN A 75 -28.48 -6.83 9.59
CA GLN A 75 -28.28 -5.96 8.44
C GLN A 75 -26.81 -5.68 8.20
N TYR A 76 -26.03 -5.48 9.27
CA TYR A 76 -24.58 -5.33 9.18
C TYR A 76 -23.92 -6.57 8.57
N ASN A 77 -24.26 -7.77 9.02
CA ASN A 77 -23.68 -9.00 8.51
C ASN A 77 -23.97 -9.20 7.00
N GLN A 78 -25.19 -8.89 6.56
CA GLN A 78 -25.57 -8.93 5.15
C GLN A 78 -24.79 -7.88 4.33
N TRP A 79 -24.70 -6.65 4.84
CA TRP A 79 -23.95 -5.56 4.23
C TRP A 79 -22.47 -5.88 4.15
N SER A 80 -21.85 -6.32 5.24
CA SER A 80 -20.42 -6.65 5.30
C SER A 80 -20.07 -7.72 4.28
N LYS A 81 -20.86 -8.81 4.20
CA LYS A 81 -20.67 -9.86 3.21
C LYS A 81 -20.74 -9.33 1.77
N LYS A 82 -21.75 -8.50 1.46
CA LYS A 82 -21.93 -7.89 0.14
C LYS A 82 -20.76 -6.95 -0.18
N THR A 83 -20.35 -6.13 0.79
CA THR A 83 -19.29 -5.16 0.62
C THR A 83 -17.93 -5.85 0.44
N LYS A 84 -17.57 -6.82 1.29
CA LYS A 84 -16.35 -7.62 1.13
C LYS A 84 -16.29 -8.31 -0.24
N ALA A 85 -17.41 -8.85 -0.74
CA ALA A 85 -17.46 -9.47 -2.07
C ALA A 85 -17.19 -8.44 -3.19
N LYS A 86 -17.80 -7.24 -3.13
CA LYS A 86 -17.56 -6.17 -4.11
C LYS A 86 -16.13 -5.66 -4.06
N LEU A 87 -15.55 -5.53 -2.87
CA LEU A 87 -14.15 -5.12 -2.70
C LEU A 87 -13.19 -6.14 -3.32
N LYS A 88 -13.43 -7.45 -3.12
CA LYS A 88 -12.66 -8.52 -3.78
C LYS A 88 -12.71 -8.42 -5.30
N GLU A 89 -13.90 -8.16 -5.85
CA GLU A 89 -14.11 -7.99 -7.30
C GLU A 89 -13.31 -6.79 -7.84
N VAL A 90 -13.45 -5.59 -7.24
CA VAL A 90 -12.78 -4.39 -7.77
C VAL A 90 -11.27 -4.39 -7.57
N MET A 91 -10.78 -5.10 -6.57
CA MET A 91 -9.36 -5.33 -6.34
C MET A 91 -8.77 -6.41 -7.27
N GLY A 92 -9.62 -7.24 -7.88
CA GLY A 92 -9.23 -8.33 -8.77
C GLY A 92 -8.72 -9.58 -8.06
N ILE A 93 -8.84 -9.67 -6.72
CA ILE A 93 -8.31 -10.82 -5.96
C ILE A 93 -9.16 -12.09 -6.11
N ASP A 94 -10.40 -11.97 -6.53
CA ASP A 94 -11.30 -13.08 -6.86
C ASP A 94 -10.82 -13.90 -8.08
N LYS A 95 -9.88 -13.36 -8.86
CA LYS A 95 -9.25 -14.00 -10.03
C LYS A 95 -7.94 -14.71 -9.72
N LEU A 96 -7.43 -14.56 -8.48
CA LEU A 96 -6.13 -15.10 -8.10
C LEU A 96 -6.27 -16.54 -7.61
N GLU A 97 -5.40 -17.41 -8.12
CA GLU A 97 -5.32 -18.80 -7.70
C GLU A 97 -4.22 -18.96 -6.65
N ALA A 98 -4.60 -19.44 -5.47
CA ALA A 98 -3.69 -19.71 -4.38
C ALA A 98 -2.83 -20.95 -4.63
N SER A 99 -1.51 -20.83 -4.43
CA SER A 99 -0.62 -21.99 -4.42
C SER A 99 -0.70 -22.77 -3.10
N LYS A 100 0.00 -23.89 -2.99
CA LYS A 100 0.20 -24.57 -1.71
C LYS A 100 1.00 -23.69 -0.76
N MET A 101 0.65 -23.73 0.52
CA MET A 101 1.37 -23.03 1.60
C MET A 101 2.54 -23.89 2.11
N GLU A 102 3.64 -23.89 1.37
CA GLU A 102 4.86 -24.67 1.68
C GLU A 102 6.05 -23.69 1.78
N PRO A 103 6.28 -23.06 2.95
CA PRO A 103 7.40 -22.13 3.10
C PRO A 103 8.74 -22.84 3.00
N THR A 104 9.69 -22.20 2.33
CA THR A 104 11.08 -22.66 2.21
C THR A 104 11.98 -21.82 3.10
N LEU A 105 12.73 -22.45 4.02
CA LEU A 105 13.75 -21.77 4.83
C LEU A 105 14.95 -21.41 3.96
N LEU A 106 15.30 -20.13 3.92
CA LEU A 106 16.44 -19.60 3.15
C LEU A 106 17.65 -19.29 4.02
N GLU A 107 17.44 -18.73 5.24
CA GLU A 107 18.51 -18.34 6.14
C GLU A 107 18.09 -18.49 7.60
N THR A 108 19.05 -18.80 8.46
CA THR A 108 18.91 -18.72 9.93
C THR A 108 20.03 -17.86 10.49
N LYS A 109 19.69 -16.80 11.22
CA LYS A 109 20.64 -15.92 11.89
C LYS A 109 20.33 -15.83 13.38
N VAL A 110 21.29 -16.20 14.21
CA VAL A 110 21.19 -16.06 15.67
C VAL A 110 21.57 -14.63 16.04
N MET A 111 20.61 -13.93 16.64
CA MET A 111 20.75 -12.54 17.10
C MET A 111 20.83 -12.49 18.62
N ASP A 112 21.13 -11.32 19.18
CA ASP A 112 21.00 -11.11 20.62
C ASP A 112 19.52 -11.12 21.03
N GLY A 113 19.16 -12.00 21.96
CA GLY A 113 17.78 -12.14 22.47
C GLY A 113 16.78 -12.86 21.54
N TYR A 114 17.05 -13.10 20.26
CA TYR A 114 16.13 -13.77 19.34
C TYR A 114 16.84 -14.53 18.23
N THR A 115 16.08 -15.33 17.46
CA THR A 115 16.55 -15.94 16.21
C THR A 115 15.74 -15.34 15.06
N ARG A 116 16.42 -14.88 14.02
CA ARG A 116 15.80 -14.44 12.76
C ARG A 116 15.91 -15.55 11.73
N TYR A 117 14.78 -15.97 11.23
CA TYR A 117 14.68 -16.86 10.07
C TYR A 117 14.25 -16.05 8.87
N LYS A 118 14.81 -16.35 7.71
CA LYS A 118 14.31 -15.88 6.42
C LYS A 118 13.65 -17.03 5.71
N TYR A 119 12.41 -16.81 5.32
CA TYR A 119 11.62 -17.75 4.53
C TYR A 119 11.17 -17.11 3.23
N GLU A 120 10.76 -17.95 2.29
CA GLU A 120 9.88 -17.57 1.21
C GLU A 120 8.63 -18.45 1.21
N ILE A 121 7.49 -17.91 0.80
CA ILE A 121 6.25 -18.65 0.61
C ILE A 121 5.70 -18.34 -0.78
N LYS A 122 5.29 -19.37 -1.52
CA LYS A 122 4.53 -19.17 -2.76
C LYS A 122 3.13 -18.69 -2.43
N THR A 123 2.74 -17.56 -2.98
CA THR A 123 1.42 -16.96 -2.81
C THR A 123 0.49 -17.32 -3.95
N THR A 124 1.01 -17.33 -5.19
CA THR A 124 0.42 -17.90 -6.39
C THR A 124 1.40 -18.88 -7.03
N ASN A 125 1.05 -19.51 -8.16
CA ASN A 125 1.99 -20.36 -8.89
C ASN A 125 3.22 -19.61 -9.40
N ASP A 126 3.08 -18.30 -9.67
CA ASP A 126 4.09 -17.46 -10.31
C ASP A 126 4.74 -16.45 -9.37
N LEU A 127 4.23 -16.30 -8.12
CA LEU A 127 4.72 -15.33 -7.16
C LEU A 127 5.16 -15.99 -5.86
N SER A 128 6.33 -15.56 -5.37
CA SER A 128 6.83 -15.88 -4.03
C SER A 128 7.02 -14.60 -3.22
N MET A 129 6.76 -14.69 -1.92
CA MET A 129 6.93 -13.62 -0.97
C MET A 129 8.02 -13.98 0.05
N PRO A 130 9.17 -13.29 0.05
CA PRO A 130 10.16 -13.45 1.10
C PRO A 130 9.70 -12.72 2.37
N TYR A 131 9.95 -13.33 3.53
CA TYR A 131 9.62 -12.73 4.82
C TYR A 131 10.61 -13.16 5.90
N TYR A 132 10.72 -12.34 6.94
CA TYR A 132 11.40 -12.70 8.17
C TYR A 132 10.44 -13.28 9.20
N VAL A 133 10.94 -14.19 10.03
CA VAL A 133 10.30 -14.63 11.27
C VAL A 133 11.28 -14.34 12.40
N LEU A 134 10.88 -13.48 13.32
CA LEU A 134 11.63 -13.14 14.51
C LEU A 134 11.07 -13.94 15.69
N VAL A 135 11.86 -14.85 16.23
CA VAL A 135 11.43 -15.73 17.33
C VAL A 135 12.21 -15.37 18.59
N PRO A 136 11.54 -14.92 19.66
CA PRO A 136 12.22 -14.58 20.90
C PRO A 136 12.80 -15.85 21.54
N LYS A 137 14.03 -15.76 22.10
CA LYS A 137 14.67 -16.88 22.79
C LYS A 137 14.10 -17.11 24.19
N GLN A 138 13.52 -16.09 24.77
CA GLN A 138 12.93 -16.10 26.11
C GLN A 138 11.63 -15.30 26.12
N ASN A 139 10.77 -15.57 27.10
CA ASN A 139 9.53 -14.84 27.33
C ASN A 139 8.57 -14.84 26.14
N ALA A 140 8.58 -15.89 25.30
CA ALA A 140 7.57 -16.05 24.25
C ALA A 140 6.16 -16.09 24.89
N ASN A 141 5.22 -15.28 24.35
CA ASN A 141 3.87 -15.14 24.88
C ASN A 141 2.83 -16.03 24.20
N GLY A 142 3.23 -16.89 23.23
CA GLY A 142 2.33 -17.78 22.48
C GLY A 142 1.59 -17.11 21.32
N LYS A 143 1.78 -15.82 21.11
CA LYS A 143 1.11 -15.04 20.06
C LYS A 143 2.01 -14.79 18.86
N ALA A 144 1.38 -14.57 17.71
CA ALA A 144 2.03 -14.10 16.50
C ALA A 144 1.57 -12.70 16.11
N ALA A 145 2.42 -11.97 15.40
CA ALA A 145 2.04 -10.71 14.78
C ALA A 145 2.64 -10.59 13.39
N ILE A 146 1.91 -9.96 12.47
CA ILE A 146 2.41 -9.55 11.17
C ILE A 146 2.73 -8.06 11.25
N ALA A 147 4.00 -7.70 11.10
CA ALA A 147 4.48 -6.32 11.04
C ALA A 147 4.72 -5.94 9.59
N ILE A 148 3.90 -5.02 9.07
CA ILE A 148 3.87 -4.66 7.65
C ILE A 148 4.55 -3.31 7.46
N HIS A 149 5.60 -3.27 6.60
CA HIS A 149 6.36 -2.06 6.33
C HIS A 149 5.57 -1.03 5.49
N GLY A 150 5.92 0.25 5.68
CA GLY A 150 5.42 1.34 4.85
C GLY A 150 6.10 1.42 3.48
N HIS A 151 5.81 2.50 2.75
CA HIS A 151 6.46 2.77 1.47
C HIS A 151 7.94 3.08 1.65
N GLY A 152 8.77 2.40 0.87
CA GLY A 152 10.22 2.58 0.85
C GLY A 152 10.86 1.41 0.11
N SER A 153 12.09 1.61 -0.38
CA SER A 153 12.85 0.55 -1.05
C SER A 153 13.34 -0.54 -0.08
N ASP A 154 13.34 -0.23 1.21
CA ASP A 154 13.97 -1.06 2.25
C ASP A 154 13.16 -2.31 2.60
N GLY A 155 11.84 -2.28 2.37
CA GLY A 155 10.95 -3.38 2.66
C GLY A 155 11.03 -3.82 4.13
N LYS A 156 11.07 -5.13 4.35
CA LYS A 156 11.18 -5.73 5.68
C LYS A 156 12.45 -5.37 6.45
N GLU A 157 13.52 -4.98 5.76
CA GLU A 157 14.81 -4.64 6.39
C GLU A 157 14.67 -3.44 7.33
N GLY A 158 13.87 -2.44 6.95
CA GLY A 158 13.61 -1.26 7.79
C GLY A 158 12.99 -1.60 9.15
N LEU A 159 12.15 -2.63 9.21
CA LEU A 159 11.44 -3.03 10.45
C LEU A 159 12.29 -3.85 11.43
N VAL A 160 13.34 -4.49 10.94
CA VAL A 160 14.18 -5.38 11.77
C VAL A 160 15.47 -4.72 12.24
N GLY A 161 15.57 -3.39 12.12
CA GLY A 161 16.72 -2.64 12.56
C GLY A 161 18.00 -3.01 11.80
N ASN A 162 17.92 -3.04 10.47
CA ASN A 162 19.04 -3.40 9.63
C ASN A 162 20.26 -2.50 9.92
N GLU A 163 21.46 -3.10 9.96
CA GLU A 163 22.73 -2.44 10.24
C GLU A 163 23.27 -1.56 9.08
N LYS A 164 22.57 -1.54 7.93
CA LYS A 164 23.01 -0.72 6.79
C LYS A 164 22.86 0.77 7.09
N GLU A 165 23.92 1.53 6.89
CA GLU A 165 23.99 2.97 7.18
C GLU A 165 22.96 3.79 6.39
N ASP A 166 22.64 3.39 5.17
CA ASP A 166 21.63 4.02 4.30
C ASP A 166 20.19 3.88 4.80
N LEU A 167 19.90 2.90 5.66
CA LEU A 167 18.57 2.69 6.25
C LEU A 167 18.34 3.44 7.55
N LYS A 168 19.39 3.80 8.27
CA LYS A 168 19.30 4.47 9.58
C LYS A 168 18.48 5.75 9.52
N SER A 169 18.68 6.58 8.50
CA SER A 169 17.97 7.86 8.39
C SER A 169 16.46 7.70 8.23
N SER A 170 16.00 6.68 7.50
CA SER A 170 14.56 6.38 7.34
C SER A 170 13.98 5.79 8.61
N VAL A 171 14.69 4.86 9.25
CA VAL A 171 14.26 4.26 10.53
C VAL A 171 14.17 5.31 11.62
N GLU A 172 15.17 6.18 11.74
CA GLU A 172 15.18 7.28 12.71
C GLU A 172 14.07 8.31 12.44
N LYS A 173 13.88 8.69 11.18
CA LYS A 173 12.89 9.69 10.78
C LYS A 173 11.45 9.25 11.02
N TYR A 174 11.14 7.99 10.73
CA TYR A 174 9.77 7.46 10.77
C TYR A 174 9.51 6.54 11.95
N HIS A 175 10.53 6.28 12.78
CA HIS A 175 10.46 5.40 13.95
C HIS A 175 9.99 3.99 13.61
N TYR A 176 10.54 3.36 12.56
CA TYR A 176 10.19 2.00 12.14
C TYR A 176 10.65 0.92 13.13
N THR A 177 10.10 0.94 14.35
CA THR A 177 10.57 0.07 15.44
C THR A 177 9.56 -1.00 15.86
N TYR A 178 8.36 -0.96 15.33
CA TYR A 178 7.23 -1.77 15.82
C TYR A 178 7.42 -3.29 15.72
N ALA A 179 8.17 -3.81 14.75
CA ALA A 179 8.47 -5.25 14.72
C ALA A 179 9.34 -5.67 15.92
N MET A 180 10.32 -4.84 16.27
CA MET A 180 11.19 -5.09 17.43
C MET A 180 10.47 -4.83 18.75
N GLU A 181 9.55 -3.88 18.80
CA GLU A 181 8.71 -3.63 19.97
C GLU A 181 7.81 -4.84 20.27
N LEU A 182 7.17 -5.44 19.27
CA LEU A 182 6.40 -6.67 19.41
C LEU A 182 7.28 -7.86 19.84
N LEU A 183 8.46 -8.01 19.23
CA LEU A 183 9.40 -9.05 19.61
C LEU A 183 9.80 -8.94 21.09
N ASN A 184 10.05 -7.71 21.59
CA ASN A 184 10.38 -7.45 23.00
C ASN A 184 9.21 -7.76 23.95
N LYS A 185 7.98 -7.79 23.45
CA LYS A 185 6.78 -8.23 24.17
C LYS A 185 6.53 -9.74 24.10
N GLY A 186 7.44 -10.48 23.48
CA GLY A 186 7.38 -11.94 23.40
C GLY A 186 6.62 -12.51 22.22
N TYR A 187 6.19 -11.67 21.27
CA TYR A 187 5.56 -12.15 20.04
C TYR A 187 6.55 -12.86 19.12
N THR A 188 6.08 -13.87 18.40
CA THR A 188 6.73 -14.29 17.16
C THR A 188 6.28 -13.34 16.05
N VAL A 189 7.23 -12.60 15.44
CA VAL A 189 6.89 -11.53 14.49
C VAL A 189 7.23 -11.94 13.07
N TYR A 190 6.25 -11.88 12.19
CA TYR A 190 6.36 -12.13 10.76
C TYR A 190 6.47 -10.79 10.02
N VAL A 191 7.48 -10.64 9.19
CA VAL A 191 7.80 -9.37 8.52
C VAL A 191 7.94 -9.64 7.03
N PRO A 192 6.86 -9.52 6.23
CA PRO A 192 6.90 -9.76 4.78
C PRO A 192 7.51 -8.58 4.01
N ASP A 193 8.05 -8.86 2.80
CA ASP A 193 8.26 -7.85 1.78
C ASP A 193 7.01 -7.71 0.90
N LEU A 194 6.49 -6.50 0.78
CA LEU A 194 5.40 -6.19 -0.13
C LEU A 194 5.90 -6.08 -1.58
N LEU A 195 5.02 -6.27 -2.55
CA LEU A 195 5.34 -6.07 -3.97
C LEU A 195 5.86 -4.66 -4.24
N GLY A 196 6.94 -4.56 -4.99
CA GLY A 196 7.59 -3.30 -5.35
C GLY A 196 8.48 -2.71 -4.26
N ALA A 197 8.81 -3.48 -3.21
CA ALA A 197 9.73 -3.06 -2.16
C ALA A 197 10.69 -4.19 -1.76
N GLY A 198 11.78 -3.85 -1.09
CA GLY A 198 12.77 -4.80 -0.59
C GLY A 198 13.33 -5.70 -1.69
N GLU A 199 13.30 -7.00 -1.46
CA GLU A 199 13.77 -8.01 -2.43
C GLU A 199 12.80 -8.19 -3.62
N ARG A 200 11.65 -7.51 -3.61
CA ARG A 200 10.59 -7.64 -4.63
C ARG A 200 10.49 -6.42 -5.54
N MET A 201 11.50 -5.55 -5.54
CA MET A 201 11.64 -4.48 -6.51
C MET A 201 11.92 -5.07 -7.89
N LEU A 202 11.33 -4.48 -8.94
CA LEU A 202 11.60 -4.88 -10.34
C LEU A 202 13.05 -4.61 -10.76
N GLY A 203 13.69 -3.60 -10.14
CA GLY A 203 15.07 -3.23 -10.41
C GLY A 203 15.31 -2.64 -11.81
N ILE A 204 14.26 -2.37 -12.57
CA ILE A 204 14.35 -1.77 -13.92
C ILE A 204 14.45 -0.24 -13.86
N TYR A 205 14.03 0.36 -12.75
CA TYR A 205 14.15 1.81 -12.51
C TYR A 205 15.33 2.10 -11.58
N LYS A 206 16.13 3.12 -11.92
CA LYS A 206 17.37 3.44 -11.17
C LYS A 206 17.13 4.22 -9.86
N ASN A 207 15.89 4.40 -9.45
CA ASN A 207 15.52 5.35 -8.39
C ASN A 207 15.27 4.61 -7.09
N ASN A 208 15.97 3.86 -6.48
CA ASN A 208 15.85 3.28 -5.13
C ASN A 208 14.58 3.64 -4.32
N THR A 209 13.44 3.82 -5.01
CA THR A 209 12.13 4.10 -4.43
C THR A 209 11.19 2.95 -4.73
N ALA A 210 10.17 2.76 -3.89
CA ALA A 210 9.16 1.73 -4.15
C ALA A 210 8.51 1.95 -5.53
N GLU A 211 8.38 0.88 -6.30
CA GLU A 211 7.92 0.89 -7.70
C GLU A 211 6.39 0.75 -7.82
N CYS A 212 5.66 1.19 -6.79
CA CYS A 212 4.22 0.99 -6.68
C CYS A 212 3.41 1.56 -7.86
N ASN A 213 3.80 2.75 -8.37
CA ASN A 213 3.06 3.38 -9.46
C ASN A 213 3.13 2.54 -10.73
N ASP A 214 4.33 2.07 -11.07
CA ASP A 214 4.57 1.34 -12.32
C ASP A 214 3.90 -0.04 -12.28
N ILE A 215 4.04 -0.73 -11.15
CA ILE A 215 3.40 -2.03 -10.93
C ILE A 215 1.88 -1.88 -10.95
N ASN A 216 1.31 -0.88 -10.23
CA ASN A 216 -0.14 -0.70 -10.19
C ASN A 216 -0.71 -0.35 -11.57
N ASN A 217 -0.05 0.50 -12.35
CA ASN A 217 -0.48 0.85 -13.70
C ASN A 217 -0.53 -0.38 -14.63
N ALA A 218 0.46 -1.27 -14.52
CA ALA A 218 0.46 -2.54 -15.25
C ALA A 218 -0.68 -3.46 -14.77
N LEU A 219 -0.86 -3.62 -13.46
CA LEU A 219 -1.88 -4.47 -12.87
C LEU A 219 -3.30 -4.01 -13.21
N ILE A 220 -3.58 -2.70 -13.16
CA ILE A 220 -4.88 -2.12 -13.55
C ILE A 220 -5.22 -2.50 -15.00
N SER A 221 -4.23 -2.49 -15.91
CA SER A 221 -4.43 -2.86 -17.31
C SER A 221 -4.80 -4.33 -17.50
N LEU A 222 -4.50 -5.17 -16.51
CA LEU A 222 -4.85 -6.60 -16.47
C LEU A 222 -6.11 -6.90 -15.63
N GLY A 223 -6.69 -5.87 -15.02
CA GLY A 223 -7.88 -6.00 -14.17
C GLY A 223 -7.59 -6.43 -12.73
N TYR A 224 -6.37 -6.16 -12.25
CA TYR A 224 -5.94 -6.29 -10.86
C TYR A 224 -5.64 -4.91 -10.26
N SER A 225 -5.34 -4.86 -8.97
CA SER A 225 -4.72 -3.69 -8.33
C SER A 225 -3.55 -4.13 -7.46
N LEU A 226 -2.57 -3.25 -7.27
CA LEU A 226 -1.44 -3.56 -6.40
C LEU A 226 -1.89 -3.81 -4.96
N GLN A 227 -2.85 -3.02 -4.46
CA GLN A 227 -3.43 -3.23 -3.13
C GLN A 227 -4.12 -4.60 -3.02
N GLY A 228 -4.82 -5.04 -4.06
CA GLY A 228 -5.43 -6.37 -4.11
C GLY A 228 -4.38 -7.48 -4.03
N MET A 229 -3.28 -7.35 -4.79
CA MET A 229 -2.18 -8.31 -4.75
C MET A 229 -1.53 -8.36 -3.35
N ILE A 230 -1.24 -7.20 -2.75
CA ILE A 230 -0.67 -7.10 -1.39
C ILE A 230 -1.59 -7.76 -0.37
N LEU A 231 -2.88 -7.47 -0.43
CA LEU A 231 -3.88 -8.07 0.45
C LEU A 231 -3.90 -9.60 0.30
N PHE A 232 -4.01 -10.10 -0.93
CA PHE A 232 -4.04 -11.53 -1.21
C PHE A 232 -2.83 -12.26 -0.63
N GLU A 233 -1.63 -11.73 -0.85
CA GLU A 233 -0.38 -12.35 -0.37
C GLU A 233 -0.28 -12.33 1.16
N ASN A 234 -0.68 -11.24 1.81
CA ASN A 234 -0.71 -11.18 3.27
C ASN A 234 -1.76 -12.14 3.87
N MET A 235 -2.93 -12.30 3.24
CA MET A 235 -3.91 -13.33 3.63
C MET A 235 -3.32 -14.74 3.51
N ARG A 236 -2.54 -15.03 2.44
CA ARG A 236 -1.85 -16.33 2.31
C ARG A 236 -0.85 -16.57 3.45
N LEU A 237 -0.12 -15.53 3.86
CA LEU A 237 0.78 -15.63 5.00
C LEU A 237 0.01 -15.85 6.30
N THR A 238 -1.10 -15.12 6.52
CA THR A 238 -1.95 -15.27 7.71
C THR A 238 -2.58 -16.66 7.77
N ASP A 239 -3.09 -17.19 6.65
CA ASP A 239 -3.59 -18.55 6.54
C ASP A 239 -2.53 -19.58 6.98
N TYR A 240 -1.28 -19.40 6.54
CA TYR A 240 -0.18 -20.26 6.97
C TYR A 240 0.07 -20.14 8.47
N ILE A 241 0.17 -18.92 9.01
CA ILE A 241 0.42 -18.67 10.43
C ILE A 241 -0.68 -19.29 11.29
N ALA A 242 -1.94 -19.23 10.85
CA ALA A 242 -3.08 -19.84 11.54
C ALA A 242 -2.95 -21.38 11.69
N THR A 243 -2.19 -22.04 10.80
CA THR A 243 -1.91 -23.49 10.92
C THR A 243 -0.87 -23.84 12.00
N LEU A 244 -0.15 -22.85 12.53
CA LEU A 244 0.98 -23.07 13.46
C LEU A 244 0.55 -23.10 14.93
N GLY A 245 -0.73 -22.84 15.25
CA GLY A 245 -1.29 -23.00 16.59
C GLY A 245 -0.96 -21.87 17.54
N TYR A 246 -0.83 -20.64 17.07
CA TYR A 246 -0.77 -19.47 17.93
C TYR A 246 -2.15 -19.14 18.52
N ASP A 247 -2.16 -18.62 19.75
CA ASP A 247 -3.38 -18.23 20.46
C ASP A 247 -4.07 -17.02 19.81
N GLU A 248 -3.26 -16.12 19.20
CA GLU A 248 -3.73 -14.87 18.63
C GLU A 248 -2.77 -14.47 17.47
N ILE A 249 -3.32 -13.89 16.41
CA ILE A 249 -2.54 -13.30 15.30
C ILE A 249 -2.92 -11.84 15.18
N ASP A 250 -1.99 -10.96 15.50
CA ASP A 250 -2.18 -9.52 15.42
C ASP A 250 -1.55 -8.96 14.14
N CYS A 251 -1.93 -7.75 13.75
CA CYS A 251 -1.45 -7.11 12.54
C CYS A 251 -1.14 -5.64 12.84
N ILE A 252 0.03 -5.19 12.42
CA ILE A 252 0.48 -3.83 12.71
C ILE A 252 1.19 -3.23 11.50
N GLY A 253 0.91 -1.98 11.19
CA GLY A 253 1.58 -1.29 10.10
C GLY A 253 1.49 0.22 10.19
N PHE A 254 2.47 0.88 9.58
CA PHE A 254 2.55 2.33 9.50
C PHE A 254 2.56 2.78 8.04
N SER A 255 1.89 3.91 7.73
CA SER A 255 1.85 4.49 6.38
C SER A 255 1.27 3.49 5.35
N GLY A 256 1.97 3.15 4.29
CA GLY A 256 1.57 2.07 3.37
C GLY A 256 1.41 0.71 4.05
N GLY A 257 2.17 0.44 5.12
CA GLY A 257 1.95 -0.71 5.99
C GLY A 257 0.66 -0.61 6.79
N GLY A 258 0.27 0.61 7.21
CA GLY A 258 -1.03 0.88 7.84
C GLY A 258 -2.19 0.63 6.88
N GLU A 259 -2.04 1.02 5.60
CA GLU A 259 -2.97 0.65 4.52
C GLU A 259 -3.13 -0.87 4.43
N ALA A 260 -2.02 -1.59 4.32
CA ALA A 260 -2.03 -3.04 4.20
C ALA A 260 -2.59 -3.74 5.45
N ALA A 261 -2.31 -3.20 6.66
CA ALA A 261 -2.84 -3.72 7.91
C ALA A 261 -4.36 -3.53 8.01
N LEU A 262 -4.89 -2.36 7.61
CA LEU A 262 -6.33 -2.13 7.54
C LEU A 262 -7.00 -3.13 6.59
N TRP A 263 -6.50 -3.26 5.37
CA TRP A 263 -7.06 -4.18 4.39
C TRP A 263 -6.99 -5.63 4.84
N LEU A 264 -5.86 -6.06 5.42
CA LEU A 264 -5.70 -7.41 5.95
C LEU A 264 -6.72 -7.68 7.05
N SER A 265 -6.86 -6.78 8.02
CA SER A 265 -7.79 -6.95 9.13
C SER A 265 -9.24 -7.06 8.68
N VAL A 266 -9.71 -6.17 7.80
CA VAL A 266 -11.11 -6.16 7.37
C VAL A 266 -11.47 -7.34 6.46
N MET A 267 -10.50 -7.97 5.80
CA MET A 267 -10.74 -9.05 4.84
C MET A 267 -10.36 -10.43 5.33
N ASP A 268 -9.62 -10.52 6.44
CA ASP A 268 -9.15 -11.77 7.04
C ASP A 268 -9.59 -11.89 8.50
N ASP A 269 -10.42 -12.89 8.76
CA ASP A 269 -10.97 -13.13 10.10
C ASP A 269 -9.94 -13.78 11.06
N ASN A 270 -8.76 -14.23 10.58
CA ASN A 270 -7.68 -14.72 11.43
C ASN A 270 -6.97 -13.58 12.18
N VAL A 271 -7.10 -12.33 11.74
CA VAL A 271 -6.49 -11.17 12.41
C VAL A 271 -7.35 -10.73 13.60
N SER A 272 -6.74 -10.68 14.78
CA SER A 272 -7.42 -10.37 16.05
C SER A 272 -7.39 -8.88 16.38
N LYS A 273 -6.19 -8.28 16.50
CA LYS A 273 -6.00 -6.87 16.87
C LYS A 273 -5.16 -6.14 15.81
N PRO A 274 -5.78 -5.35 14.95
CA PRO A 274 -5.05 -4.50 14.01
C PRO A 274 -4.63 -3.17 14.65
N VAL A 275 -3.39 -2.73 14.33
CA VAL A 275 -2.95 -1.34 14.52
C VAL A 275 -2.70 -0.71 13.16
N VAL A 276 -3.44 0.35 12.87
CA VAL A 276 -3.32 1.16 11.64
C VAL A 276 -2.73 2.51 12.00
N SER A 277 -1.46 2.71 11.68
CA SER A 277 -0.75 3.95 11.98
C SER A 277 -0.56 4.79 10.73
N GLY A 278 -0.93 6.09 10.80
CA GLY A 278 -0.72 7.07 9.75
C GLY A 278 -1.44 6.79 8.43
N PHE A 279 -2.61 6.14 8.48
CA PHE A 279 -3.34 5.80 7.24
C PHE A 279 -4.86 5.93 7.28
N LEU A 280 -5.49 6.46 8.28
CA LEU A 280 -6.95 6.70 8.23
C LEU A 280 -7.25 8.13 7.75
N HIS A 281 -7.89 8.27 6.60
CA HIS A 281 -8.25 9.55 5.99
C HIS A 281 -9.38 9.37 4.96
N SER A 282 -10.02 10.45 4.49
CA SER A 282 -10.99 10.38 3.39
C SER A 282 -10.27 10.28 2.04
N PHE A 283 -10.80 9.49 1.12
CA PHE A 283 -10.32 9.47 -0.28
C PHE A 283 -10.40 10.84 -0.93
N LYS A 284 -11.48 11.60 -0.65
CA LYS A 284 -11.66 12.95 -1.17
C LYS A 284 -10.56 13.91 -0.72
N ASP A 285 -10.15 13.83 0.56
CA ASP A 285 -9.15 14.74 1.09
C ASP A 285 -7.73 14.41 0.62
N THR A 286 -7.48 13.19 0.22
CA THR A 286 -6.12 12.69 -0.01
C THR A 286 -5.82 12.37 -1.46
N LEU A 287 -6.62 11.54 -2.14
CA LEU A 287 -6.24 11.03 -3.46
C LEU A 287 -6.31 12.09 -4.56
N ILE A 288 -7.08 13.17 -4.35
CA ILE A 288 -7.11 14.32 -5.27
C ILE A 288 -6.04 15.36 -4.89
N TYR A 289 -5.86 15.63 -3.60
CA TYR A 289 -5.04 16.74 -3.11
C TYR A 289 -3.59 16.37 -2.81
N ASN A 290 -3.31 15.10 -2.54
CA ASN A 290 -1.98 14.61 -2.23
C ASN A 290 -1.45 13.72 -3.36
N ASN A 291 -0.15 13.81 -3.64
CA ASN A 291 0.52 12.87 -4.54
C ASN A 291 0.68 11.51 -3.86
N ARG A 292 -0.36 10.67 -3.97
CA ARG A 292 -0.39 9.34 -3.35
C ARG A 292 0.28 8.30 -4.22
N CYS A 293 0.79 7.26 -3.57
CA CYS A 293 1.32 6.09 -4.22
C CYS A 293 0.25 5.34 -5.02
N GLY A 294 0.64 4.70 -6.12
CA GLY A 294 -0.25 3.92 -6.99
C GLY A 294 -1.04 2.83 -6.26
N CYS A 295 -0.50 2.25 -5.19
CA CYS A 295 -1.21 1.23 -4.40
C CYS A 295 -2.53 1.72 -3.79
N ASN A 296 -2.66 3.03 -3.55
CA ASN A 296 -3.91 3.61 -3.05
C ASN A 296 -5.03 3.68 -4.11
N PHE A 297 -4.70 3.41 -5.38
CA PHE A 297 -5.66 3.53 -6.48
C PHE A 297 -6.16 2.17 -6.94
N VAL A 298 -7.37 1.83 -6.50
CA VAL A 298 -8.11 0.64 -6.93
C VAL A 298 -9.24 1.10 -7.86
N PRO A 299 -9.41 0.48 -9.04
CA PRO A 299 -10.45 0.90 -9.98
C PRO A 299 -11.85 0.90 -9.36
N ASN A 300 -12.59 1.98 -9.56
CA ASN A 300 -13.95 2.20 -9.06
C ASN A 300 -14.13 2.20 -7.52
N MET A 301 -13.07 2.08 -6.72
CA MET A 301 -13.18 1.95 -5.27
C MET A 301 -14.01 3.08 -4.65
N TRP A 302 -13.76 4.33 -5.02
CA TRP A 302 -14.42 5.50 -4.44
C TRP A 302 -15.91 5.58 -4.73
N LYS A 303 -16.37 4.89 -5.77
CA LYS A 303 -17.79 4.77 -6.08
C LYS A 303 -18.52 3.97 -5.01
N TYR A 304 -17.85 2.96 -4.46
CA TYR A 304 -18.46 1.98 -3.58
C TYR A 304 -18.26 2.29 -2.10
N VAL A 305 -17.08 2.74 -1.70
CA VAL A 305 -16.70 2.96 -0.30
C VAL A 305 -15.78 4.16 -0.12
N ASP A 306 -15.78 4.75 1.08
CA ASP A 306 -14.70 5.58 1.61
C ASP A 306 -13.99 4.83 2.75
N MET A 307 -12.91 5.34 3.30
CA MET A 307 -12.11 4.69 4.34
C MET A 307 -12.92 4.31 5.58
N GLY A 308 -13.88 5.16 5.99
CA GLY A 308 -14.77 4.88 7.11
C GLY A 308 -15.69 3.69 6.85
N ASP A 309 -16.09 3.45 5.59
CA ASP A 309 -16.88 2.26 5.22
C ASP A 309 -16.02 1.00 5.23
N ILE A 310 -14.75 1.12 4.82
CA ILE A 310 -13.78 0.01 4.90
C ILE A 310 -13.53 -0.35 6.37
N LEU A 311 -13.21 0.64 7.19
CA LEU A 311 -12.98 0.47 8.63
C LEU A 311 -14.19 -0.16 9.34
N ALA A 312 -15.41 0.19 8.91
CA ALA A 312 -16.66 -0.34 9.45
C ALA A 312 -16.79 -1.87 9.29
N LEU A 313 -16.06 -2.50 8.34
CA LEU A 313 -16.08 -3.96 8.15
C LEU A 313 -15.45 -4.73 9.33
N ASP A 314 -14.69 -4.06 10.19
CA ASP A 314 -14.10 -4.62 11.42
C ASP A 314 -14.91 -4.32 12.70
N ALA A 315 -16.15 -3.89 12.57
CA ALA A 315 -16.96 -3.43 13.70
C ALA A 315 -17.12 -4.43 14.87
N ASN A 316 -16.89 -5.72 14.62
CA ASN A 316 -16.89 -6.77 15.64
C ASN A 316 -15.53 -7.00 16.31
N LYS A 317 -14.45 -6.34 15.85
CA LYS A 317 -13.08 -6.43 16.40
C LYS A 317 -12.74 -5.21 17.27
N GLU A 318 -11.62 -5.26 17.96
CA GLU A 318 -10.96 -4.09 18.53
C GLU A 318 -9.94 -3.60 17.53
N ILE A 319 -10.08 -2.39 17.02
CA ILE A 319 -9.15 -1.77 16.09
C ILE A 319 -8.53 -0.52 16.68
N TYR A 320 -7.24 -0.37 16.49
CA TYR A 320 -6.42 0.70 17.04
C TYR A 320 -5.84 1.56 15.92
N ILE A 321 -6.21 2.83 15.92
CA ILE A 321 -5.78 3.82 14.93
C ILE A 321 -4.90 4.86 15.62
N GLU A 322 -3.77 5.22 15.02
CA GLU A 322 -3.01 6.38 15.45
C GLU A 322 -2.65 7.28 14.26
N THR A 323 -2.60 8.58 14.48
CA THR A 323 -2.21 9.59 13.50
C THR A 323 -1.56 10.78 14.16
N GLY A 324 -0.69 11.51 13.43
CA GLY A 324 -0.15 12.78 13.89
C GLY A 324 -1.11 13.94 13.64
N ASP A 325 -1.16 14.90 14.58
CA ASP A 325 -1.97 16.13 14.43
C ASP A 325 -1.43 17.07 13.33
N LYS A 326 -0.17 16.86 12.92
CA LYS A 326 0.54 17.60 11.86
C LYS A 326 0.91 16.70 10.68
N ASP A 327 0.26 15.54 10.57
CA ASP A 327 0.48 14.64 9.46
C ASP A 327 -0.16 15.20 8.18
N GLY A 328 0.67 15.71 7.26
CA GLY A 328 0.20 16.25 5.97
C GLY A 328 -0.46 15.20 5.08
N LEU A 329 -0.29 13.91 5.37
CA LEU A 329 -0.94 12.83 4.64
C LEU A 329 -2.41 12.60 5.09
N ASN A 330 -2.88 13.25 6.15
CA ASN A 330 -4.30 13.26 6.51
C ASN A 330 -5.19 14.03 5.48
N GLY A 331 -4.57 14.73 4.52
CA GLY A 331 -5.25 15.38 3.42
C GLY A 331 -5.59 16.85 3.65
N GLU A 332 -6.43 17.41 2.77
CA GLU A 332 -6.73 18.85 2.76
C GLU A 332 -7.34 19.34 4.08
N ARG A 333 -8.27 18.57 4.66
CA ARG A 333 -8.95 18.92 5.94
C ARG A 333 -8.23 18.40 7.19
N GLY A 334 -7.08 17.71 7.02
CA GLY A 334 -6.31 17.16 8.14
C GLY A 334 -7.14 16.23 9.04
N LEU A 335 -7.09 16.48 10.35
CA LEU A 335 -7.80 15.66 11.34
C LEU A 335 -9.34 15.68 11.19
N GLU A 336 -9.93 16.71 10.59
CA GLU A 336 -11.37 16.74 10.36
C GLU A 336 -11.79 15.58 9.44
N GLY A 337 -11.01 15.32 8.37
CA GLY A 337 -11.21 14.17 7.50
C GLY A 337 -11.08 12.83 8.25
N VAL A 338 -10.10 12.71 9.16
CA VAL A 338 -9.92 11.52 10.00
C VAL A 338 -11.13 11.29 10.91
N TYR A 339 -11.59 12.33 11.63
CA TYR A 339 -12.74 12.22 12.53
C TYR A 339 -14.03 11.86 11.78
N GLU A 340 -14.20 12.37 10.56
CA GLU A 340 -15.33 12.00 9.72
C GLU A 340 -15.34 10.50 9.41
N GLN A 341 -14.18 9.92 9.05
CA GLN A 341 -14.08 8.50 8.75
C GLN A 341 -14.33 7.63 10.00
N VAL A 342 -13.82 8.03 11.15
CA VAL A 342 -14.12 7.38 12.45
C VAL A 342 -15.62 7.44 12.76
N LYS A 343 -16.26 8.59 12.54
CA LYS A 343 -17.72 8.75 12.75
C LYS A 343 -18.54 7.83 11.84
N ILE A 344 -18.11 7.66 10.59
CA ILE A 344 -18.77 6.75 9.64
C ILE A 344 -18.66 5.32 10.15
N ALA A 345 -17.46 4.87 10.54
CA ALA A 345 -17.23 3.52 11.04
C ALA A 345 -17.99 3.24 12.34
N ASN A 346 -18.02 4.19 13.26
CA ASN A 346 -18.65 4.03 14.59
C ASN A 346 -20.16 3.77 14.52
N LYS A 347 -20.83 4.04 13.40
CA LYS A 347 -22.22 3.59 13.21
C LYS A 347 -22.33 2.06 13.26
N CYS A 348 -21.34 1.36 12.69
CA CYS A 348 -21.30 -0.10 12.71
C CYS A 348 -20.76 -0.62 14.04
N PHE A 349 -19.70 -0.02 14.57
CA PHE A 349 -19.08 -0.41 15.85
C PHE A 349 -20.07 -0.35 17.02
N SER A 350 -20.94 0.66 17.05
CA SER A 350 -21.97 0.80 18.08
C SER A 350 -22.97 -0.35 18.12
N LEU A 351 -23.20 -1.05 17.01
CA LEU A 351 -24.04 -2.26 16.96
C LEU A 351 -23.47 -3.42 17.80
N PHE A 352 -22.16 -3.42 18.03
CA PHE A 352 -21.42 -4.40 18.79
C PHE A 352 -20.99 -3.88 20.18
N ASN A 353 -21.51 -2.73 20.61
CA ASN A 353 -21.10 -2.02 21.83
C ASN A 353 -19.59 -1.71 21.85
N LYS A 354 -19.04 -1.36 20.70
CA LYS A 354 -17.63 -1.01 20.47
C LYS A 354 -17.53 0.38 19.85
N GLU A 355 -16.31 0.88 19.82
CA GLU A 355 -15.94 2.09 19.09
C GLU A 355 -14.52 1.94 18.52
N VAL A 356 -14.23 2.71 17.47
CA VAL A 356 -12.87 2.82 16.91
C VAL A 356 -11.98 3.48 17.96
N GLN A 357 -10.87 2.82 18.30
CA GLN A 357 -9.88 3.37 19.21
C GLN A 357 -8.93 4.29 18.42
N LEU A 358 -9.07 5.60 18.57
CA LEU A 358 -8.26 6.59 17.88
C LEU A 358 -7.36 7.36 18.86
N ASN A 359 -6.04 7.33 18.61
CA ASN A 359 -5.08 8.22 19.25
C ASN A 359 -4.57 9.26 18.25
N VAL A 360 -4.72 10.54 18.61
CA VAL A 360 -4.11 11.66 17.88
C VAL A 360 -2.86 12.09 18.63
N CYS A 361 -1.71 11.88 18.00
CA CYS A 361 -0.41 12.16 18.60
C CYS A 361 0.12 13.53 18.16
N ASN A 362 0.90 14.20 19.01
CA ASN A 362 1.51 15.47 18.65
C ASN A 362 2.72 15.24 17.76
N GLY A 363 2.58 15.47 16.46
CA GLY A 363 3.68 15.33 15.50
C GLY A 363 3.24 15.12 14.06
N SER A 364 4.21 14.80 13.21
CA SER A 364 4.05 14.62 11.77
C SER A 364 3.83 13.14 11.41
N HIS A 365 4.10 12.77 10.16
CA HIS A 365 3.95 11.41 9.66
C HIS A 365 5.06 10.50 10.19
N GLN A 366 4.77 9.72 11.23
CA GLN A 366 5.68 8.75 11.86
C GLN A 366 4.91 7.69 12.65
N TRP A 367 5.57 6.60 12.99
CA TRP A 367 5.11 5.65 13.98
C TRP A 367 5.23 6.25 15.39
N TYR A 368 4.19 6.13 16.20
CA TYR A 368 4.16 6.65 17.58
C TYR A 368 4.19 5.55 18.64
N GLY A 369 3.74 4.35 18.30
CA GLY A 369 3.63 3.25 19.25
C GLY A 369 2.60 3.50 20.37
N SER A 370 1.63 4.38 20.12
CA SER A 370 0.70 4.85 21.14
C SER A 370 -0.25 3.77 21.67
N TRP A 371 -0.31 2.64 20.99
CA TRP A 371 -1.14 1.48 21.33
C TRP A 371 -0.34 0.26 21.76
N MET A 372 0.98 0.38 21.90
CA MET A 372 1.83 -0.77 22.23
C MET A 372 1.57 -1.35 23.63
N ASP A 373 0.90 -0.62 24.51
CA ASP A 373 0.46 -1.12 25.83
C ASP A 373 -0.69 -2.14 25.74
N LYS A 374 -1.34 -2.29 24.58
CA LYS A 374 -2.43 -3.25 24.34
C LYS A 374 -1.95 -4.63 23.88
N PHE A 375 -0.64 -4.79 23.68
CA PHE A 375 0.03 -5.99 23.15
C PHE A 375 0.93 -6.71 24.16
#